data_19ad9dca881abb0083e743ea8c73195b
#
_entry.id   19ad9dca881abb0083e743ea8c73195b
#
_cell.length_a   1.000
_cell.length_b   1.000
_cell.length_c   1.000
_cell.angle_alpha   90.00
_cell.angle_beta   90.00
_cell.angle_gamma   90.00
#
_symmetry.space_group_name_H-M   'P 1'
#
loop_
_entity.id
_entity.type
_entity.pdbx_description
1 polymer ?
#
loop_
_entity_poly.entity_id
_entity_poly.type
_entity_poly.pdbx_seq_one_letter_code
_entity_poly.pdbx_strand_id
1 'polypeptide(L)'
;AKFLFTSGSTKLPKAVINTNRMWCANQQQMCQSMPVLTESPPILVDWLPWNHTFGGNHNFGLTVYNGGTLYIDDGKPTPALMAESLRNLREIAPTVYFNVPAGFEAIAQAMNHDDVLRRNLLSRVRMFFYAGAALAQPVWDSLFAHAEREIGERIVMTTGLGMTESGPFAIFVTSHDVKAGDLGVPTPGMELKLVASGDET
;
A
#
# COMPACT_ATOMS: atom_id res chain seq x y z
N ALA A 1 -4.84 -22.88 -0.65
CA ALA A 1 -5.27 -22.05 0.50
C ALA A 1 -4.12 -21.86 1.47
N LYS A 2 -4.07 -20.73 2.13
CA LYS A 2 -3.15 -20.44 3.24
C LYS A 2 -3.93 -19.94 4.45
N PHE A 3 -3.32 -20.07 5.62
CA PHE A 3 -3.88 -19.56 6.87
C PHE A 3 -3.09 -18.31 7.29
N LEU A 4 -3.79 -17.22 7.51
CA LEU A 4 -3.23 -16.00 8.09
C LEU A 4 -3.82 -15.79 9.48
N PHE A 5 -2.95 -15.61 10.46
CA PHE A 5 -3.39 -15.40 11.84
C PHE A 5 -3.55 -13.92 12.13
N THR A 6 -4.69 -13.55 12.70
CA THR A 6 -4.98 -12.19 13.16
C THR A 6 -5.04 -12.14 14.67
N SER A 7 -4.72 -11.00 15.27
CA SER A 7 -4.94 -10.74 16.69
C SER A 7 -6.46 -10.66 16.93
N GLY A 8 -7.08 -11.76 17.31
CA GLY A 8 -8.51 -11.79 17.63
C GLY A 8 -8.86 -10.87 18.81
N SER A 9 -10.09 -10.34 18.82
CA SER A 9 -10.63 -9.54 19.93
C SER A 9 -10.67 -10.30 21.28
N THR A 10 -10.47 -11.61 21.26
CA THR A 10 -10.62 -12.54 22.39
C THR A 10 -9.29 -13.16 22.85
N LYS A 11 -8.18 -12.48 22.82
CA LYS A 11 -6.84 -12.92 23.29
C LYS A 11 -6.18 -14.09 22.53
N LEU A 12 -6.91 -14.93 21.81
CA LEU A 12 -6.34 -15.99 20.99
C LEU A 12 -6.32 -15.57 19.52
N PRO A 13 -5.22 -15.82 18.79
CA PRO A 13 -5.16 -15.56 17.36
C PRO A 13 -6.24 -16.35 16.61
N LYS A 14 -6.92 -15.69 15.66
CA LYS A 14 -7.85 -16.35 14.74
C LYS A 14 -7.11 -16.70 13.44
N ALA A 15 -7.30 -17.94 12.98
CA ALA A 15 -6.81 -18.38 11.67
C ALA A 15 -7.85 -18.02 10.60
N VAL A 16 -7.50 -17.11 9.72
CA VAL A 16 -8.32 -16.75 8.55
C VAL A 16 -7.90 -17.62 7.37
N ILE A 17 -8.86 -18.33 6.79
CA ILE A 17 -8.65 -19.21 5.64
C ILE A 17 -8.68 -18.35 4.38
N ASN A 18 -7.52 -18.10 3.79
CA ASN A 18 -7.40 -17.42 2.51
C ASN A 18 -7.32 -18.46 1.39
N THR A 19 -8.37 -18.58 0.60
CA THR A 19 -8.41 -19.51 -0.53
C THR A 19 -7.70 -18.92 -1.75
N ASN A 20 -7.27 -19.79 -2.69
CA ASN A 20 -6.72 -19.32 -3.96
C ASN A 20 -7.74 -18.48 -4.75
N ARG A 21 -9.04 -18.80 -4.64
CA ARG A 21 -10.10 -18.02 -5.28
C ARG A 21 -10.15 -16.59 -4.73
N MET A 22 -10.09 -16.40 -3.39
CA MET A 22 -10.02 -15.07 -2.77
C MET A 22 -8.82 -14.30 -3.26
N TRP A 23 -7.66 -14.95 -3.30
CA TRP A 23 -6.43 -14.32 -3.74
C TRP A 23 -6.53 -13.85 -5.20
N CYS A 24 -6.93 -14.73 -6.11
CA CYS A 24 -7.09 -14.36 -7.53
C CYS A 24 -8.16 -13.29 -7.75
N ALA A 25 -9.29 -13.37 -7.05
CA ALA A 25 -10.34 -12.34 -7.11
C ALA A 25 -9.81 -10.96 -6.66
N ASN A 26 -9.03 -10.94 -5.58
CA ASN A 26 -8.41 -9.70 -5.11
C ASN A 26 -7.40 -9.11 -6.10
N GLN A 27 -6.59 -9.95 -6.76
CA GLN A 27 -5.69 -9.47 -7.82
C GLN A 27 -6.47 -8.82 -8.96
N GLN A 28 -7.57 -9.43 -9.38
CA GLN A 28 -8.44 -8.89 -10.41
C GLN A 28 -9.08 -7.57 -9.99
N GLN A 29 -9.54 -7.46 -8.74
CA GLN A 29 -10.07 -6.22 -8.17
C GLN A 29 -9.01 -5.10 -8.19
N MET A 30 -7.77 -5.40 -7.80
CA MET A 30 -6.66 -4.44 -7.83
C MET A 30 -6.36 -3.96 -9.25
N CYS A 31 -6.30 -4.86 -10.23
CA CYS A 31 -6.09 -4.48 -11.63
C CYS A 31 -7.21 -3.59 -12.18
N GLN A 32 -8.46 -3.83 -11.79
CA GLN A 32 -9.60 -2.99 -12.20
C GLN A 32 -9.61 -1.62 -11.51
N SER A 33 -9.14 -1.55 -10.26
CA SER A 33 -9.13 -0.32 -9.47
C SER A 33 -7.87 0.52 -9.68
N MET A 34 -6.75 -0.10 -10.06
CA MET A 34 -5.45 0.51 -10.26
C MET A 34 -4.91 0.20 -11.67
N PRO A 35 -5.39 0.90 -12.72
CA PRO A 35 -4.98 0.62 -14.11
C PRO A 35 -3.47 0.64 -14.33
N VAL A 36 -2.72 1.43 -13.56
CA VAL A 36 -1.26 1.50 -13.60
C VAL A 36 -0.58 0.11 -13.47
N LEU A 37 -1.22 -0.85 -12.82
CA LEU A 37 -0.70 -2.21 -12.65
C LEU A 37 -0.76 -3.04 -13.93
N THR A 38 -1.65 -2.69 -14.87
CA THR A 38 -1.87 -3.42 -16.12
C THR A 38 -1.19 -2.77 -17.32
N GLU A 39 -0.78 -1.51 -17.20
CA GLU A 39 -0.10 -0.77 -18.28
C GLU A 39 1.35 -1.24 -18.49
N SER A 40 2.02 -1.64 -17.42
CA SER A 40 3.35 -2.23 -17.45
C SER A 40 3.59 -3.09 -16.21
N PRO A 41 4.45 -4.12 -16.28
CA PRO A 41 4.81 -4.91 -15.11
C PRO A 41 5.31 -4.02 -13.96
N PRO A 42 4.69 -4.10 -12.76
CA PRO A 42 5.05 -3.24 -11.64
C PRO A 42 6.42 -3.60 -11.05
N ILE A 43 7.14 -2.58 -10.60
CA ILE A 43 8.38 -2.73 -9.84
C ILE A 43 8.12 -2.23 -8.43
N LEU A 44 8.34 -3.09 -7.44
CA LEU A 44 8.17 -2.81 -6.03
C LEU A 44 9.48 -2.95 -5.27
N VAL A 45 9.65 -2.11 -4.26
CA VAL A 45 10.59 -2.29 -3.14
C VAL A 45 9.74 -2.42 -1.90
N ASP A 46 9.74 -3.59 -1.26
CA ASP A 46 8.76 -3.92 -0.23
C ASP A 46 9.36 -4.69 0.95
N TRP A 47 9.12 -4.17 2.16
CA TRP A 47 9.52 -4.78 3.44
C TRP A 47 8.33 -5.40 4.18
N LEU A 48 7.10 -5.21 3.70
CA LEU A 48 5.91 -5.68 4.41
C LEU A 48 5.93 -7.20 4.59
N PRO A 49 5.63 -7.70 5.80
CA PRO A 49 5.77 -9.11 6.10
C PRO A 49 4.79 -9.99 5.30
N TRP A 50 5.29 -11.07 4.73
CA TRP A 50 4.49 -11.98 3.90
C TRP A 50 3.49 -12.83 4.68
N ASN A 51 3.64 -12.91 5.99
CA ASN A 51 2.64 -13.50 6.88
C ASN A 51 1.49 -12.54 7.24
N HIS A 52 1.55 -11.30 6.77
CA HIS A 52 0.47 -10.32 6.83
C HIS A 52 -0.19 -10.16 5.46
N THR A 53 -1.51 -9.97 5.45
CA THR A 53 -2.29 -9.91 4.21
C THR A 53 -1.84 -8.77 3.27
N PHE A 54 -1.35 -7.64 3.80
CA PHE A 54 -0.87 -6.53 2.98
C PHE A 54 0.42 -6.90 2.23
N GLY A 55 1.45 -7.42 2.89
CA GLY A 55 2.67 -7.84 2.21
C GLY A 55 2.46 -9.09 1.35
N GLY A 56 1.88 -10.15 1.93
CA GLY A 56 1.81 -11.47 1.30
C GLY A 56 0.69 -11.65 0.29
N ASN A 57 -0.51 -11.10 0.52
CA ASN A 57 -1.61 -11.23 -0.44
C ASN A 57 -1.62 -10.07 -1.44
N HIS A 58 -1.46 -8.85 -0.95
CA HIS A 58 -1.53 -7.65 -1.78
C HIS A 58 -0.23 -7.45 -2.57
N ASN A 59 0.86 -7.06 -1.93
CA ASN A 59 2.07 -6.65 -2.65
C ASN A 59 2.76 -7.80 -3.40
N PHE A 60 3.02 -8.91 -2.73
CA PHE A 60 3.57 -10.09 -3.40
C PHE A 60 2.63 -10.61 -4.49
N GLY A 61 1.33 -10.69 -4.18
CA GLY A 61 0.32 -11.18 -5.10
C GLY A 61 0.21 -10.34 -6.37
N LEU A 62 0.11 -9.01 -6.24
CA LEU A 62 0.01 -8.14 -7.43
C LEU A 62 1.26 -8.17 -8.29
N THR A 63 2.43 -8.34 -7.66
CA THR A 63 3.69 -8.46 -8.40
C THR A 63 3.69 -9.72 -9.26
N VAL A 64 3.37 -10.87 -8.65
CA VAL A 64 3.33 -12.16 -9.38
C VAL A 64 2.24 -12.16 -10.46
N TYR A 65 1.05 -11.66 -10.12
CA TYR A 65 -0.10 -11.65 -11.03
C TYR A 65 0.14 -10.80 -12.28
N ASN A 66 0.85 -9.69 -12.15
CA ASN A 66 1.13 -8.76 -13.26
C ASN A 66 2.53 -8.94 -13.87
N GLY A 67 3.23 -10.04 -13.56
CA GLY A 67 4.58 -10.30 -14.10
C GLY A 67 5.62 -9.26 -13.70
N GLY A 68 5.44 -8.64 -12.54
CA GLY A 68 6.30 -7.57 -12.02
C GLY A 68 7.60 -8.05 -11.38
N THR A 69 8.34 -7.10 -10.82
CA THR A 69 9.57 -7.34 -10.07
C THR A 69 9.39 -6.90 -8.62
N LEU A 70 9.71 -7.78 -7.68
CA LEU A 70 9.72 -7.48 -6.26
C LEU A 70 11.16 -7.48 -5.73
N TYR A 71 11.61 -6.33 -5.29
CA TYR A 71 12.83 -6.20 -4.49
C TYR A 71 12.46 -6.35 -3.02
N ILE A 72 12.95 -7.43 -2.41
CA ILE A 72 12.72 -7.72 -1.00
C ILE A 72 13.61 -6.80 -0.17
N ASP A 73 12.97 -6.02 0.69
CA ASP A 73 13.60 -5.03 1.55
C ASP A 73 13.54 -5.51 3.01
N ASP A 74 14.66 -5.45 3.72
CA ASP A 74 14.75 -5.79 5.14
C ASP A 74 14.43 -4.60 6.07
N GLY A 75 13.92 -3.51 5.50
CA GLY A 75 13.52 -2.32 6.23
C GLY A 75 12.31 -2.52 7.13
N LYS A 76 12.09 -1.55 7.99
CA LYS A 76 10.86 -1.36 8.80
C LYS A 76 10.73 0.13 9.15
N PRO A 77 9.55 0.62 9.50
CA PRO A 77 9.35 2.03 9.87
C PRO A 77 9.85 2.32 11.30
N THR A 78 11.08 1.91 11.59
CA THR A 78 11.83 2.24 12.82
C THR A 78 13.13 2.93 12.42
N PRO A 79 13.65 3.86 13.23
CA PRO A 79 14.84 4.64 12.83
C PRO A 79 16.02 3.79 12.33
N ALA A 80 16.31 2.69 13.00
CA ALA A 80 17.45 1.81 12.65
C ALA A 80 17.24 1.06 11.32
N LEU A 81 16.04 0.52 11.09
CA LEU A 81 15.74 -0.32 9.93
C LEU A 81 15.24 0.49 8.73
N MET A 82 14.76 1.71 8.94
CA MET A 82 14.38 2.60 7.85
C MET A 82 15.58 2.96 6.96
N ALA A 83 16.78 2.99 7.51
CA ALA A 83 18.01 3.24 6.76
C ALA A 83 18.21 2.24 5.60
N GLU A 84 17.80 0.97 5.77
CA GLU A 84 17.87 -0.04 4.72
C GLU A 84 16.91 0.30 3.57
N SER A 85 15.64 0.60 3.86
CA SER A 85 14.67 1.01 2.85
C SER A 85 15.13 2.27 2.10
N LEU A 86 15.66 3.26 2.81
CA LEU A 86 16.17 4.48 2.18
C LEU A 86 17.36 4.20 1.28
N ARG A 87 18.28 3.30 1.69
CA ARG A 87 19.40 2.86 0.85
C ARG A 87 18.89 2.21 -0.44
N ASN A 88 17.96 1.27 -0.32
CA ASN A 88 17.41 0.56 -1.47
C ASN A 88 16.66 1.50 -2.42
N LEU A 89 15.92 2.46 -1.90
CA LEU A 89 15.19 3.45 -2.70
C LEU A 89 16.09 4.50 -3.37
N ARG A 90 17.35 4.66 -2.93
CA ARG A 90 18.35 5.46 -3.67
C ARG A 90 18.85 4.77 -4.95
N GLU A 91 18.78 3.45 -5.00
CA GLU A 91 19.30 2.63 -6.09
C GLU A 91 18.18 2.08 -7.00
N ILE A 92 17.05 1.72 -6.41
CA ILE A 92 15.93 1.08 -7.10
C ILE A 92 14.78 2.07 -7.20
N ALA A 93 14.36 2.39 -8.42
CA ALA A 93 13.22 3.24 -8.70
C ALA A 93 11.95 2.38 -8.89
N PRO A 94 11.04 2.30 -7.89
CA PRO A 94 9.78 1.57 -8.03
C PRO A 94 8.84 2.30 -8.99
N THR A 95 7.91 1.55 -9.62
CA THR A 95 6.85 2.14 -10.43
C THR A 95 5.57 2.39 -9.63
N VAL A 96 5.36 1.62 -8.59
CA VAL A 96 4.32 1.79 -7.57
C VAL A 96 4.94 1.55 -6.21
N TYR A 97 4.54 2.33 -5.21
CA TYR A 97 5.11 2.21 -3.88
C TYR A 97 4.03 2.10 -2.82
N PHE A 98 4.07 1.00 -2.07
CA PHE A 98 3.12 0.64 -1.04
C PHE A 98 3.78 0.70 0.33
N ASN A 99 3.17 1.36 1.30
CA ASN A 99 3.72 1.40 2.65
C ASN A 99 2.63 1.67 3.69
N VAL A 100 3.02 1.61 4.95
CA VAL A 100 2.24 2.11 6.08
C VAL A 100 2.54 3.60 6.31
N PRO A 101 1.65 4.35 6.99
CA PRO A 101 1.84 5.78 7.23
C PRO A 101 3.19 6.18 7.81
N ALA A 102 3.67 5.45 8.82
CA ALA A 102 4.98 5.72 9.44
C ALA A 102 6.15 5.58 8.46
N GLY A 103 6.06 4.67 7.49
CA GLY A 103 7.06 4.53 6.43
C GLY A 103 7.03 5.72 5.46
N PHE A 104 5.86 6.21 5.06
CA PHE A 104 5.73 7.40 4.23
C PHE A 104 6.22 8.66 4.94
N GLU A 105 5.94 8.81 6.24
CA GLU A 105 6.45 9.92 7.04
C GLU A 105 7.99 9.94 7.05
N ALA A 106 8.62 8.81 7.32
CA ALA A 106 10.08 8.70 7.35
C ALA A 106 10.71 9.00 5.98
N ILE A 107 10.10 8.53 4.88
CA ILE A 107 10.56 8.83 3.52
C ILE A 107 10.40 10.31 3.19
N ALA A 108 9.25 10.92 3.50
CA ALA A 108 9.01 12.34 3.27
C ALA A 108 10.03 13.21 4.02
N GLN A 109 10.34 12.86 5.27
CA GLN A 109 11.37 13.54 6.05
C GLN A 109 12.77 13.37 5.45
N ALA A 110 13.14 12.15 5.02
CA ALA A 110 14.43 11.87 4.42
C ALA A 110 14.65 12.63 3.11
N MET A 111 13.62 12.76 2.27
CA MET A 111 13.69 13.49 1.00
C MET A 111 13.98 15.01 1.16
N ASN A 112 13.80 15.58 2.36
CA ASN A 112 14.20 16.98 2.61
C ASN A 112 15.70 17.20 2.51
N HIS A 113 16.51 16.16 2.78
CA HIS A 113 17.98 16.27 2.88
C HIS A 113 18.71 15.28 1.97
N ASP A 114 17.99 14.46 1.23
CA ASP A 114 18.53 13.41 0.36
C ASP A 114 18.03 13.54 -1.07
N ASP A 115 18.78 14.30 -1.87
CA ASP A 115 18.44 14.55 -3.27
C ASP A 115 18.53 13.29 -4.13
N VAL A 116 19.40 12.32 -3.77
CA VAL A 116 19.55 11.08 -4.52
C VAL A 116 18.30 10.23 -4.32
N LEU A 117 17.88 10.04 -3.05
CA LEU A 117 16.64 9.36 -2.72
C LEU A 117 15.45 9.99 -3.44
N ARG A 118 15.30 11.32 -3.31
CA ARG A 118 14.16 12.03 -3.88
C ARG A 118 14.09 11.85 -5.40
N ARG A 119 15.17 12.08 -6.11
CA ARG A 119 15.23 11.93 -7.57
C ARG A 119 14.98 10.50 -8.00
N ASN A 120 15.61 9.52 -7.37
CA ASN A 120 15.44 8.13 -7.78
C ASN A 120 14.02 7.62 -7.50
N LEU A 121 13.50 7.81 -6.28
CA LEU A 121 12.15 7.38 -5.91
C LEU A 121 11.08 7.99 -6.82
N LEU A 122 11.18 9.29 -7.10
CA LEU A 122 10.17 10.02 -7.90
C LEU A 122 10.35 9.85 -9.41
N SER A 123 11.48 9.31 -9.87
CA SER A 123 11.78 9.22 -11.32
C SER A 123 10.85 8.32 -12.11
N ARG A 124 10.27 7.28 -11.48
CA ARG A 124 9.42 6.29 -12.15
C ARG A 124 8.12 5.98 -11.41
N VAL A 125 7.99 6.42 -10.15
CA VAL A 125 6.80 6.10 -9.36
C VAL A 125 5.58 6.86 -9.92
N ARG A 126 4.50 6.14 -10.14
CA ARG A 126 3.25 6.65 -10.70
C ARG A 126 2.13 6.65 -9.68
N MET A 127 2.28 5.90 -8.60
CA MET A 127 1.27 5.80 -7.56
C MET A 127 1.92 5.49 -6.20
N PHE A 128 1.49 6.21 -5.19
CA PHE A 128 1.68 5.89 -3.77
C PHE A 128 0.40 5.30 -3.21
N PHE A 129 0.53 4.26 -2.42
CA PHE A 129 -0.59 3.65 -1.72
C PHE A 129 -0.23 3.39 -0.26
N TYR A 130 -1.03 3.90 0.64
CA TYR A 130 -0.88 3.57 2.06
C TYR A 130 -2.11 2.85 2.60
N ALA A 131 -1.89 2.00 3.61
CA ALA A 131 -2.95 1.31 4.33
C ALA A 131 -2.53 0.95 5.75
N GLY A 132 -3.48 0.46 6.54
CA GLY A 132 -3.28 0.00 7.91
C GLY A 132 -3.51 1.05 8.98
N ALA A 133 -3.39 2.32 8.67
CA ALA A 133 -3.72 3.46 9.53
C ALA A 133 -3.95 4.73 8.68
N ALA A 134 -4.42 5.80 9.28
CA ALA A 134 -4.56 7.09 8.62
C ALA A 134 -3.19 7.75 8.40
N LEU A 135 -2.99 8.35 7.24
CA LEU A 135 -1.83 9.18 6.92
C LEU A 135 -2.19 10.66 7.14
N ALA A 136 -1.37 11.35 7.93
CA ALA A 136 -1.63 12.75 8.26
C ALA A 136 -1.49 13.67 7.04
N GLN A 137 -2.37 14.66 6.90
CA GLN A 137 -2.36 15.61 5.79
C GLN A 137 -0.99 16.27 5.55
N PRO A 138 -0.22 16.71 6.57
CA PRO A 138 1.10 17.29 6.34
C PRO A 138 2.09 16.36 5.65
N VAL A 139 1.97 15.04 5.84
CA VAL A 139 2.83 14.05 5.13
C VAL A 139 2.44 13.98 3.65
N TRP A 140 1.14 14.00 3.34
CA TRP A 140 0.64 14.08 1.97
C TRP A 140 1.18 15.32 1.27
N ASP A 141 1.03 16.49 1.91
CA ASP A 141 1.45 17.78 1.36
C ASP A 141 2.96 17.80 1.12
N SER A 142 3.74 17.21 2.00
CA SER A 142 5.19 17.07 1.84
C SER A 142 5.55 16.17 0.64
N LEU A 143 4.90 15.02 0.50
CA LEU A 143 5.13 14.11 -0.64
C LEU A 143 4.77 14.78 -1.98
N PHE A 144 3.66 15.52 -2.02
CA PHE A 144 3.25 16.27 -3.19
C PHE A 144 4.23 17.40 -3.52
N ALA A 145 4.69 18.15 -2.52
CA ALA A 145 5.68 19.20 -2.72
C ALA A 145 7.03 18.66 -3.27
N HIS A 146 7.45 17.48 -2.79
CA HIS A 146 8.63 16.80 -3.33
C HIS A 146 8.43 16.41 -4.80
N ALA A 147 7.25 15.85 -5.15
CA ALA A 147 6.94 15.45 -6.50
C ALA A 147 6.84 16.66 -7.44
N GLU A 148 6.08 17.68 -7.07
CA GLU A 148 5.97 18.94 -7.85
C GLU A 148 7.34 19.59 -8.10
N ARG A 149 8.20 19.60 -7.08
CA ARG A 149 9.57 20.13 -7.20
C ARG A 149 10.45 19.30 -8.14
N GLU A 150 10.36 17.97 -8.10
CA GLU A 150 11.30 17.08 -8.80
C GLU A 150 10.85 16.76 -10.23
N ILE A 151 9.56 16.53 -10.44
CA ILE A 151 9.01 16.08 -11.73
C ILE A 151 7.93 17.00 -12.29
N GLY A 152 7.58 18.09 -11.60
CA GLY A 152 6.62 19.09 -12.07
C GLY A 152 5.14 18.72 -11.92
N GLU A 153 4.83 17.55 -11.34
CA GLU A 153 3.47 17.06 -11.15
C GLU A 153 3.29 16.30 -9.83
N ARG A 154 2.05 16.12 -9.40
CA ARG A 154 1.72 15.29 -8.22
C ARG A 154 1.65 13.83 -8.60
N ILE A 155 2.22 12.98 -7.76
CA ILE A 155 2.02 11.54 -7.87
C ILE A 155 0.66 11.19 -7.26
N VAL A 156 -0.08 10.31 -7.91
CA VAL A 156 -1.35 9.82 -7.40
C VAL A 156 -1.13 9.17 -6.03
N MET A 157 -1.78 9.73 -5.01
CA MET A 157 -1.81 9.15 -3.67
C MET A 157 -3.14 8.46 -3.46
N THR A 158 -3.10 7.19 -3.07
CA THR A 158 -4.29 6.38 -2.86
C THR A 158 -4.25 5.68 -1.51
N THR A 159 -5.40 5.25 -1.08
CA THR A 159 -5.57 4.44 0.13
C THR A 159 -6.78 3.53 0.00
N GLY A 160 -6.93 2.64 0.94
CA GLY A 160 -8.07 1.77 1.00
C GLY A 160 -8.23 1.12 2.37
N LEU A 161 -9.39 0.55 2.61
CA LEU A 161 -9.66 -0.27 3.77
C LEU A 161 -9.71 -1.73 3.35
N GLY A 162 -9.04 -2.56 4.13
CA GLY A 162 -9.03 -4.00 3.96
C GLY A 162 -8.78 -4.72 5.26
N MET A 163 -9.06 -6.00 5.26
CA MET A 163 -8.82 -6.89 6.38
C MET A 163 -8.37 -8.26 5.86
N THR A 164 -7.83 -9.09 6.73
CA THR A 164 -7.37 -10.43 6.34
C THR A 164 -8.50 -11.27 5.75
N GLU A 165 -9.72 -11.10 6.24
CA GLU A 165 -10.93 -11.78 5.79
C GLU A 165 -11.40 -11.34 4.40
N SER A 166 -11.05 -10.14 3.94
CA SER A 166 -11.38 -9.65 2.58
C SER A 166 -10.27 -9.91 1.55
N GLY A 167 -9.10 -10.37 1.97
CA GLY A 167 -8.07 -10.89 1.11
C GLY A 167 -6.90 -10.02 0.61
N PRO A 168 -6.62 -8.73 0.96
CA PRO A 168 -7.27 -7.79 1.87
C PRO A 168 -8.15 -6.73 1.20
N PHE A 169 -8.07 -6.56 -0.13
CA PHE A 169 -8.57 -5.38 -0.86
C PHE A 169 -10.10 -5.34 -0.88
N ALA A 170 -10.72 -4.37 -0.22
CA ALA A 170 -12.17 -4.29 -0.06
C ALA A 170 -12.76 -2.92 -0.41
N ILE A 171 -12.14 -1.83 0.05
CA ILE A 171 -12.55 -0.45 -0.25
C ILE A 171 -11.32 0.26 -0.80
N PHE A 172 -11.52 1.10 -1.79
CA PHE A 172 -10.43 1.81 -2.45
C PHE A 172 -10.86 3.20 -2.89
N VAL A 173 -9.96 4.14 -2.75
CA VAL A 173 -10.14 5.51 -3.24
C VAL A 173 -9.92 5.54 -4.74
N THR A 174 -10.91 6.04 -5.47
CA THR A 174 -10.89 6.13 -6.94
C THR A 174 -10.82 7.57 -7.46
N SER A 175 -10.89 8.58 -6.57
CA SER A 175 -10.84 9.99 -6.92
C SER A 175 -9.43 10.54 -6.86
N HIS A 176 -9.11 11.53 -7.70
CA HIS A 176 -7.88 12.30 -7.61
C HIS A 176 -7.92 13.37 -6.51
N ASP A 177 -9.12 13.78 -6.08
CA ASP A 177 -9.35 14.78 -5.02
C ASP A 177 -9.45 14.14 -3.63
N VAL A 178 -8.54 13.22 -3.34
CA VAL A 178 -8.49 12.50 -2.06
C VAL A 178 -7.94 13.36 -0.96
N LYS A 179 -8.58 13.29 0.21
CA LYS A 179 -8.10 13.94 1.44
C LYS A 179 -7.75 12.89 2.49
N ALA A 180 -6.91 13.27 3.42
CA ALA A 180 -6.62 12.44 4.58
C ALA A 180 -7.92 12.06 5.31
N GLY A 181 -8.15 10.75 5.49
CA GLY A 181 -9.38 10.22 6.10
C GLY A 181 -10.40 9.64 5.11
N ASP A 182 -10.30 9.95 3.82
CA ASP A 182 -11.12 9.29 2.81
C ASP A 182 -10.72 7.82 2.68
N LEU A 183 -11.69 6.92 2.64
CA LEU A 183 -11.44 5.47 2.48
C LEU A 183 -11.83 4.96 1.10
N GLY A 184 -12.64 5.73 0.36
CA GLY A 184 -13.13 5.36 -0.96
C GLY A 184 -14.44 4.58 -0.96
N VAL A 185 -14.61 3.77 -1.99
CA VAL A 185 -15.83 3.00 -2.26
C VAL A 185 -15.52 1.50 -2.33
N PRO A 186 -16.53 0.62 -2.19
CA PRO A 186 -16.34 -0.81 -2.36
C PRO A 186 -15.68 -1.13 -3.71
N THR A 187 -14.68 -2.00 -3.67
CA THR A 187 -14.02 -2.50 -4.89
C THR A 187 -14.97 -3.41 -5.69
N PRO A 188 -14.71 -3.64 -6.99
CA PRO A 188 -15.58 -4.46 -7.81
C PRO A 188 -15.92 -5.82 -7.19
N GLY A 189 -17.22 -6.12 -7.04
CA GLY A 189 -17.71 -7.36 -6.45
C GLY A 189 -17.75 -7.38 -4.91
N MET A 190 -17.40 -6.28 -4.23
CA MET A 190 -17.55 -6.14 -2.79
C MET A 190 -18.87 -5.45 -2.44
N GLU A 191 -19.56 -5.99 -1.43
CA GLU A 191 -20.75 -5.38 -0.84
C GLU A 191 -20.44 -4.83 0.54
N LEU A 192 -20.90 -3.62 0.84
CA LEU A 192 -20.70 -2.93 2.10
C LEU A 192 -22.03 -2.55 2.73
N LYS A 193 -22.20 -2.86 4.00
CA LYS A 193 -23.36 -2.42 4.79
C LYS A 193 -22.88 -1.57 5.96
N LEU A 194 -23.42 -0.37 6.10
CA LEU A 194 -23.27 0.45 7.30
C LEU A 194 -24.39 0.09 8.29
N VAL A 195 -24.01 -0.16 9.52
CA VAL A 195 -24.93 -0.42 10.64
C VAL A 195 -24.69 0.61 11.74
N ALA A 196 -25.76 1.03 12.43
CA ALA A 196 -25.61 1.92 13.58
C ALA A 196 -24.83 1.21 14.69
N SER A 197 -23.88 1.91 15.32
CA SER A 197 -23.19 1.37 16.50
C SER A 197 -24.18 1.24 17.65
N GLY A 198 -24.46 0.01 18.09
CA GLY A 198 -25.47 -0.32 19.11
C GLY A 198 -26.48 -1.37 18.65
N ASP A 199 -26.61 -1.61 17.38
CA ASP A 199 -27.40 -2.72 16.82
C ASP A 199 -26.52 -3.97 16.66
N GLU A 200 -26.00 -4.49 17.77
CA GLU A 200 -25.48 -5.86 17.80
C GLU A 200 -26.65 -6.83 17.85
N THR A 201 -27.07 -7.35 16.73
CA THR A 201 -27.93 -8.52 16.62
C THR A 201 -27.13 -9.69 16.05
#